data_6abd1facf54f6abbe55d4b264ddea78d
#
_entry.id   6abd1facf54f6abbe55d4b264ddea78d
#
_cell.length_a   1.000
_cell.length_b   1.000
_cell.length_c   1.000
_cell.angle_alpha   90.00
_cell.angle_beta   90.00
_cell.angle_gamma   90.00
#
_symmetry.space_group_name_H-M   'P 1'
#
loop_
_entity.id
_entity.type
_entity.pdbx_description
1 polymer ?
#
loop_
_entity_poly.entity_id
_entity_poly.type
_entity_poly.pdbx_seq_one_letter_code
_entity_poly.pdbx_strand_id
1 'polypeptide(L)'
;MQMKFNLSVAKSGEMDYTVGVLESEEKKLKTHDFYYDLPEELIAQTPVTPRDHSRLMVVDRESGAITHRHFYNLCDILQKGDLLVMNDSRVLPARLYGEKVDNGTFIEFLLLEQKGDKLWEIICRPGKKAKVGTKFSFGGGKLLAEVVEVKPDGNRIVQFSCDGNFYTVLDEIGQMPLPPYITKKLEDKERYQTVYSRELGSAAAPTAGLHFTK
;
A
#
# COMPACT_ATOMS: atom_id res chain seq x y z
N MET A 1 4.85 -0.70 -12.28
CA MET A 1 3.43 -1.09 -12.45
C MET A 1 2.58 0.03 -11.85
N GLN A 2 2.16 0.97 -12.69
CA GLN A 2 1.24 2.02 -12.26
C GLN A 2 -0.11 1.37 -12.02
N MET A 3 -0.52 1.23 -10.76
CA MET A 3 -1.91 0.89 -10.45
C MET A 3 -2.78 2.08 -10.81
N LYS A 4 -3.62 1.91 -11.84
CA LYS A 4 -4.73 2.83 -12.10
C LYS A 4 -5.79 2.52 -11.05
N PHE A 5 -5.89 3.36 -10.03
CA PHE A 5 -7.02 3.29 -9.11
C PHE A 5 -8.21 3.99 -9.78
N ASN A 6 -9.24 3.23 -10.08
CA ASN A 6 -10.50 3.79 -10.51
C ASN A 6 -11.24 4.29 -9.28
N LEU A 7 -11.42 5.60 -9.17
CA LEU A 7 -12.43 6.18 -8.32
C LEU A 7 -13.76 5.89 -9.03
N SER A 8 -14.52 4.89 -8.59
CA SER A 8 -15.84 4.64 -9.15
C SER A 8 -16.87 5.44 -8.38
N VAL A 9 -17.57 6.31 -9.08
CA VAL A 9 -18.73 7.02 -8.58
C VAL A 9 -19.97 6.21 -8.97
N ALA A 10 -20.70 5.68 -7.99
CA ALA A 10 -21.98 5.01 -8.23
C ALA A 10 -23.11 6.05 -8.24
N LYS A 11 -23.86 6.11 -9.32
CA LYS A 11 -25.12 6.91 -9.39
C LYS A 11 -26.25 6.12 -8.74
N SER A 12 -27.03 6.76 -7.89
CA SER A 12 -28.23 6.18 -7.29
C SER A 12 -29.33 6.01 -8.36
N GLY A 13 -29.39 4.83 -8.96
CA GLY A 13 -30.49 4.34 -9.78
C GLY A 13 -30.76 2.90 -9.42
N GLU A 14 -32.00 2.45 -9.50
CA GLU A 14 -32.44 1.12 -9.09
C GLU A 14 -31.48 0.02 -9.56
N MET A 15 -30.94 -0.73 -8.59
CA MET A 15 -30.09 -1.88 -8.86
C MET A 15 -30.98 -3.07 -9.28
N ASP A 16 -31.18 -3.23 -10.57
CA ASP A 16 -31.74 -4.44 -11.14
C ASP A 16 -30.62 -5.50 -11.26
N TYR A 17 -30.60 -6.45 -10.35
CA TYR A 17 -29.64 -7.58 -10.36
C TYR A 17 -30.08 -8.68 -11.34
N THR A 18 -30.28 -8.34 -12.60
CA THR A 18 -30.32 -9.35 -13.65
C THR A 18 -28.90 -9.65 -14.10
N VAL A 19 -28.31 -10.70 -13.52
CA VAL A 19 -27.08 -11.31 -14.04
C VAL A 19 -27.46 -12.01 -15.36
N GLY A 20 -27.50 -11.25 -16.43
CA GLY A 20 -27.46 -11.80 -17.78
C GLY A 20 -26.03 -12.31 -18.01
N VAL A 21 -25.84 -13.63 -17.90
CA VAL A 21 -24.63 -14.30 -18.39
C VAL A 21 -24.67 -14.22 -19.91
N LEU A 22 -24.13 -13.14 -20.46
CA LEU A 22 -23.71 -13.14 -21.86
C LEU A 22 -22.39 -13.94 -21.87
N GLU A 23 -22.43 -15.15 -22.41
CA GLU A 23 -21.25 -15.90 -22.85
C GLU A 23 -20.56 -15.14 -23.99
N SER A 24 -19.88 -14.03 -23.67
CA SER A 24 -18.81 -13.51 -24.47
C SER A 24 -17.57 -14.33 -24.13
N GLU A 25 -16.91 -14.91 -25.13
CA GLU A 25 -15.58 -15.50 -24.95
C GLU A 25 -14.70 -14.48 -24.18
N GLU A 26 -14.57 -14.67 -22.86
CA GLU A 26 -13.72 -13.82 -22.03
C GLU A 26 -12.29 -14.01 -22.52
N LYS A 27 -11.82 -13.06 -23.31
CA LYS A 27 -10.41 -12.99 -23.70
C LYS A 27 -9.58 -12.94 -22.42
N LYS A 28 -8.97 -14.05 -22.06
CA LYS A 28 -8.19 -14.19 -20.84
C LYS A 28 -7.00 -13.25 -20.90
N LEU A 29 -7.12 -12.11 -20.24
CA LEU A 29 -6.08 -11.08 -20.20
C LEU A 29 -4.82 -11.65 -19.54
N LYS A 30 -3.67 -11.41 -20.16
CA LYS A 30 -2.34 -11.78 -19.65
C LYS A 30 -1.64 -10.53 -19.12
N THR A 31 -0.70 -10.69 -18.22
CA THR A 31 0.10 -9.58 -17.68
C THR A 31 0.80 -8.80 -18.80
N HIS A 32 1.24 -9.50 -19.85
CA HIS A 32 1.90 -8.89 -21.01
C HIS A 32 0.98 -7.95 -21.82
N ASP A 33 -0.34 -8.12 -21.80
CA ASP A 33 -1.28 -7.25 -22.49
C ASP A 33 -1.31 -5.83 -21.91
N PHE A 34 -0.76 -5.65 -20.70
CA PHE A 34 -0.62 -4.36 -20.02
C PHE A 34 0.80 -3.79 -20.11
N TYR A 35 1.70 -4.43 -20.86
CA TYR A 35 3.06 -3.94 -21.02
C TYR A 35 3.08 -2.69 -21.91
N TYR A 36 3.85 -1.71 -21.48
CA TYR A 36 4.25 -0.56 -22.26
C TYR A 36 5.62 -0.07 -21.80
N ASP A 37 6.35 0.60 -22.68
CA ASP A 37 7.61 1.22 -22.32
C ASP A 37 7.36 2.46 -21.46
N LEU A 38 7.85 2.43 -20.21
CA LEU A 38 7.73 3.53 -19.26
C LEU A 38 9.15 4.05 -18.94
N PRO A 39 9.56 5.20 -19.49
CA PRO A 39 10.83 5.82 -19.15
C PRO A 39 10.91 6.14 -17.64
N GLU A 40 12.05 5.84 -17.01
CA GLU A 40 12.22 6.01 -15.56
C GLU A 40 12.05 7.47 -15.11
N GLU A 41 12.42 8.43 -15.95
CA GLU A 41 12.28 9.87 -15.70
C GLU A 41 10.82 10.33 -15.60
N LEU A 42 9.85 9.53 -16.10
CA LEU A 42 8.43 9.81 -15.95
C LEU A 42 7.85 9.30 -14.63
N ILE A 43 8.65 8.60 -13.82
CA ILE A 43 8.26 8.14 -12.50
C ILE A 43 8.66 9.20 -11.47
N ALA A 44 7.70 10.03 -11.05
CA ALA A 44 7.95 11.06 -10.05
C ALA A 44 8.45 10.45 -8.74
N GLN A 45 9.58 10.92 -8.23
CA GLN A 45 10.19 10.47 -6.99
C GLN A 45 9.74 11.28 -5.76
N THR A 46 9.13 12.43 -5.99
CA THR A 46 8.58 13.31 -4.94
C THR A 46 7.16 13.70 -5.30
N PRO A 47 6.24 13.73 -4.31
CA PRO A 47 4.88 14.17 -4.55
C PRO A 47 4.82 15.67 -4.77
N VAL A 48 3.85 16.13 -5.57
CA VAL A 48 3.57 17.55 -5.78
C VAL A 48 3.00 18.19 -4.51
N THR A 49 3.31 19.46 -4.29
CA THR A 49 2.73 20.27 -3.21
C THR A 49 2.13 21.53 -3.82
N PRO A 50 0.87 21.88 -3.52
CA PRO A 50 -0.12 21.17 -2.68
C PRO A 50 -0.54 19.80 -3.27
N ARG A 51 -1.12 18.93 -2.45
CA ARG A 51 -1.50 17.55 -2.82
C ARG A 51 -2.47 17.51 -4.01
N ASP A 52 -3.45 18.41 -4.03
CA ASP A 52 -4.52 18.52 -5.01
C ASP A 52 -4.09 19.10 -6.37
N HIS A 53 -2.83 19.58 -6.47
CA HIS A 53 -2.23 20.01 -7.73
C HIS A 53 -1.71 18.84 -8.59
N SER A 54 -1.87 17.59 -8.13
CA SER A 54 -1.57 16.41 -8.95
C SER A 54 -2.47 16.35 -10.20
N ARG A 55 -1.91 15.81 -11.27
CA ARG A 55 -2.64 15.66 -12.55
C ARG A 55 -3.76 14.65 -12.40
N LEU A 56 -4.92 14.98 -12.97
CA LEU A 56 -6.10 14.12 -13.04
C LEU A 56 -6.40 13.80 -14.51
N MET A 57 -6.48 12.50 -14.83
CA MET A 57 -6.99 12.04 -16.12
C MET A 57 -8.45 11.65 -15.93
N VAL A 58 -9.33 12.32 -16.68
CA VAL A 58 -10.76 12.01 -16.75
C VAL A 58 -11.03 11.24 -18.03
N VAL A 59 -11.60 10.05 -17.91
CA VAL A 59 -11.93 9.18 -19.04
C VAL A 59 -13.45 9.00 -19.08
N ASP A 60 -14.06 9.44 -20.17
CA ASP A 60 -15.48 9.17 -20.43
C ASP A 60 -15.66 7.70 -20.84
N ARG A 61 -16.55 6.99 -20.16
CA ARG A 61 -16.70 5.53 -20.35
C ARG A 61 -17.42 5.17 -21.63
N GLU A 62 -18.29 6.04 -22.14
CA GLU A 62 -19.10 5.77 -23.33
C GLU A 62 -18.31 6.09 -24.59
N SER A 63 -17.74 7.29 -24.64
CA SER A 63 -17.00 7.77 -25.83
C SER A 63 -15.52 7.38 -25.85
N GLY A 64 -14.96 7.01 -24.69
CA GLY A 64 -13.51 6.81 -24.52
C GLY A 64 -12.70 8.11 -24.53
N ALA A 65 -13.34 9.27 -24.56
CA ALA A 65 -12.66 10.56 -24.59
C ALA A 65 -11.85 10.80 -23.32
N ILE A 66 -10.63 11.32 -23.49
CA ILE A 66 -9.70 11.60 -22.40
C ILE A 66 -9.53 13.11 -22.29
N THR A 67 -9.71 13.64 -21.07
CA THR A 67 -9.38 15.02 -20.74
C THR A 67 -8.39 15.07 -19.58
N HIS A 68 -7.49 16.07 -19.60
CA HIS A 68 -6.48 16.26 -18.55
C HIS A 68 -6.87 17.46 -17.69
N ARG A 69 -6.89 17.24 -16.36
CA ARG A 69 -7.22 18.24 -15.34
C ARG A 69 -6.24 18.12 -14.16
N HIS A 70 -6.53 18.83 -13.08
CA HIS A 70 -5.88 18.65 -11.79
C HIS A 70 -6.86 18.08 -10.77
N PHE A 71 -6.34 17.49 -9.70
CA PHE A 71 -7.18 16.81 -8.71
C PHE A 71 -8.17 17.76 -8.05
N TYR A 72 -7.82 19.04 -7.83
CA TYR A 72 -8.75 20.05 -7.30
C TYR A 72 -10.00 20.25 -8.17
N ASN A 73 -9.94 19.93 -9.47
CA ASN A 73 -11.13 19.97 -10.35
C ASN A 73 -12.10 18.80 -10.08
N LEU A 74 -11.81 17.89 -9.16
CA LEU A 74 -12.74 16.84 -8.79
C LEU A 74 -14.08 17.39 -8.30
N CYS A 75 -14.06 18.55 -7.64
CA CYS A 75 -15.27 19.24 -7.19
C CYS A 75 -16.17 19.70 -8.35
N ASP A 76 -15.60 19.94 -9.54
CA ASP A 76 -16.38 20.31 -10.74
C ASP A 76 -17.01 19.10 -11.43
N ILE A 77 -16.52 17.88 -11.11
CA ILE A 77 -16.94 16.63 -11.71
C ILE A 77 -18.03 15.95 -10.89
N LEU A 78 -17.86 15.96 -9.56
CA LEU A 78 -18.80 15.35 -8.62
C LEU A 78 -20.09 16.18 -8.52
N GLN A 79 -21.23 15.48 -8.46
CA GLN A 79 -22.55 16.10 -8.40
C GLN A 79 -23.33 15.64 -7.17
N LYS A 80 -24.38 16.40 -6.84
CA LYS A 80 -25.32 16.00 -5.78
C LYS A 80 -25.96 14.65 -6.15
N GLY A 81 -25.82 13.68 -5.25
CA GLY A 81 -26.31 12.31 -5.43
C GLY A 81 -25.21 11.31 -5.74
N ASP A 82 -23.99 11.75 -6.04
CA ASP A 82 -22.84 10.86 -6.16
C ASP A 82 -22.41 10.33 -4.78
N LEU A 83 -21.96 9.07 -4.73
CA LEU A 83 -21.41 8.44 -3.55
C LEU A 83 -19.89 8.29 -3.71
N LEU A 84 -19.15 8.97 -2.86
CA LEU A 84 -17.69 8.85 -2.79
C LEU A 84 -17.29 7.87 -1.68
N VAL A 85 -16.77 6.70 -2.06
CA VAL A 85 -16.25 5.71 -1.11
C VAL A 85 -14.75 5.91 -0.96
N MET A 86 -14.30 6.11 0.29
CA MET A 86 -12.89 6.36 0.62
C MET A 86 -12.37 5.32 1.60
N ASN A 87 -11.09 4.96 1.47
CA ASN A 87 -10.40 4.10 2.41
C ASN A 87 -9.66 4.98 3.44
N ASP A 88 -10.05 4.90 4.72
CA ASP A 88 -9.49 5.69 5.82
C ASP A 88 -8.42 4.94 6.64
N SER A 89 -7.88 3.86 6.09
CA SER A 89 -6.80 3.14 6.74
C SER A 89 -5.54 4.00 6.83
N ARG A 90 -4.84 3.86 7.97
CA ARG A 90 -3.55 4.50 8.24
C ARG A 90 -2.43 3.51 8.09
N VAL A 91 -1.44 3.87 7.29
CA VAL A 91 -0.30 3.01 6.99
C VAL A 91 0.66 2.97 8.18
N LEU A 92 1.03 1.76 8.57
CA LEU A 92 2.10 1.54 9.55
C LEU A 92 3.48 1.70 8.90
N PRO A 93 4.52 2.12 9.66
CA PRO A 93 5.90 2.02 9.20
C PRO A 93 6.33 0.54 9.20
N ALA A 94 5.68 -0.24 8.36
CA ALA A 94 5.64 -1.70 8.36
C ALA A 94 6.92 -2.35 7.82
N ARG A 95 7.87 -1.57 7.29
CA ARG A 95 9.14 -2.09 6.77
C ARG A 95 10.23 -1.96 7.81
N LEU A 96 10.82 -3.10 8.19
CA LEU A 96 11.86 -3.20 9.18
C LEU A 96 13.15 -3.74 8.58
N TYR A 97 14.27 -3.12 8.90
CA TYR A 97 15.59 -3.60 8.55
C TYR A 97 16.34 -4.02 9.82
N GLY A 98 16.87 -5.21 9.80
CA GLY A 98 17.55 -5.79 10.95
C GLY A 98 18.53 -6.88 10.56
N GLU A 99 18.91 -7.64 11.55
CA GLU A 99 19.92 -8.69 11.41
C GLU A 99 19.56 -9.93 12.21
N LYS A 100 20.06 -11.07 11.74
CA LYS A 100 19.95 -12.33 12.45
C LYS A 100 20.85 -12.31 13.68
N VAL A 101 20.31 -12.67 14.84
CA VAL A 101 20.99 -12.54 16.15
C VAL A 101 22.29 -13.35 16.22
N ASP A 102 22.35 -14.53 15.58
CA ASP A 102 23.49 -15.43 15.69
C ASP A 102 24.70 -15.04 14.82
N ASN A 103 24.50 -14.31 13.71
CA ASN A 103 25.59 -14.09 12.75
C ASN A 103 25.52 -12.74 12.01
N GLY A 104 24.66 -11.80 12.42
CA GLY A 104 24.53 -10.47 11.81
C GLY A 104 24.05 -10.44 10.37
N THR A 105 23.49 -11.56 9.86
CA THR A 105 22.99 -11.56 8.49
C THR A 105 21.82 -10.59 8.35
N PHE A 106 21.94 -9.64 7.41
CA PHE A 106 20.90 -8.67 7.09
C PHE A 106 19.59 -9.33 6.68
N ILE A 107 18.49 -8.75 7.15
CA ILE A 107 17.11 -9.14 6.84
C ILE A 107 16.21 -7.92 6.68
N GLU A 108 15.28 -7.99 5.76
CA GLU A 108 14.16 -7.07 5.63
C GLU A 108 12.86 -7.80 5.99
N PHE A 109 12.06 -7.21 6.87
CA PHE A 109 10.70 -7.63 7.14
C PHE A 109 9.71 -6.58 6.64
N LEU A 110 8.60 -7.04 6.06
CA LEU A 110 7.43 -6.24 5.77
C LEU A 110 6.24 -6.84 6.51
N LEU A 111 5.70 -6.12 7.48
CA LEU A 111 4.53 -6.51 8.24
C LEU A 111 3.30 -6.44 7.34
N LEU A 112 2.48 -7.51 7.33
CA LEU A 112 1.26 -7.60 6.52
C LEU A 112 0.01 -7.51 7.40
N GLU A 113 -0.14 -8.44 8.33
CA GLU A 113 -1.34 -8.59 9.15
C GLU A 113 -1.00 -9.02 10.57
N GLN A 114 -1.65 -8.39 11.54
CA GLN A 114 -1.55 -8.80 12.93
C GLN A 114 -2.45 -10.02 13.18
N LYS A 115 -1.88 -11.09 13.71
CA LYS A 115 -2.57 -12.36 14.02
C LYS A 115 -2.84 -12.53 15.52
N GLY A 116 -2.21 -11.72 16.37
CA GLY A 116 -2.34 -11.77 17.83
C GLY A 116 -1.50 -10.70 18.51
N ASP A 117 -1.38 -10.77 19.83
CA ASP A 117 -0.53 -9.82 20.56
C ASP A 117 0.92 -9.97 20.10
N LYS A 118 1.45 -8.92 19.46
CA LYS A 118 2.79 -8.89 18.85
C LYS A 118 3.10 -10.07 17.92
N LEU A 119 2.06 -10.79 17.44
CA LEU A 119 2.16 -11.88 16.49
C LEU A 119 1.73 -11.40 15.11
N TRP A 120 2.62 -11.48 14.13
CA TRP A 120 2.41 -10.89 12.81
C TRP A 120 2.72 -11.84 11.67
N GLU A 121 1.92 -11.77 10.62
CA GLU A 121 2.27 -12.29 9.31
C GLU A 121 3.15 -11.28 8.58
N ILE A 122 4.26 -11.76 8.01
CA ILE A 122 5.24 -10.92 7.34
C ILE A 122 5.74 -11.54 6.05
N ILE A 123 6.22 -10.67 5.14
CA ILE A 123 7.16 -11.05 4.08
C ILE A 123 8.58 -10.75 4.58
N CYS A 124 9.54 -11.63 4.28
CA CYS A 124 10.93 -11.40 4.63
C CYS A 124 11.87 -11.61 3.43
N ARG A 125 12.93 -10.83 3.39
CA ARG A 125 13.98 -10.92 2.35
C ARG A 125 15.36 -10.87 3.01
N PRO A 126 16.23 -11.86 2.73
CA PRO A 126 16.02 -13.09 1.93
C PRO A 126 15.26 -14.17 2.74
N GLY A 127 14.15 -14.70 2.18
CA GLY A 127 13.27 -15.65 2.85
C GLY A 127 13.94 -16.99 3.25
N LYS A 128 14.94 -17.46 2.50
CA LYS A 128 15.66 -18.71 2.80
C LYS A 128 16.34 -18.74 4.17
N LYS A 129 16.61 -17.57 4.75
CA LYS A 129 17.32 -17.42 6.05
C LYS A 129 16.37 -17.37 7.25
N ALA A 130 15.08 -17.20 7.03
CA ALA A 130 14.05 -17.10 8.07
C ALA A 130 13.31 -18.44 8.23
N LYS A 131 13.95 -19.40 8.91
CA LYS A 131 13.38 -20.69 9.29
C LYS A 131 12.73 -20.59 10.66
N VAL A 132 11.82 -21.52 10.99
CA VAL A 132 11.22 -21.60 12.35
C VAL A 132 12.32 -21.62 13.42
N GLY A 133 12.12 -20.86 14.51
CA GLY A 133 13.06 -20.69 15.62
C GLY A 133 14.19 -19.69 15.33
N THR A 134 14.29 -19.13 14.11
CA THR A 134 15.30 -18.10 13.83
C THR A 134 14.93 -16.79 14.51
N LYS A 135 15.91 -16.16 15.18
CA LYS A 135 15.75 -14.89 15.89
C LYS A 135 16.44 -13.75 15.14
N PHE A 136 15.79 -12.61 15.14
CA PHE A 136 16.22 -11.37 14.49
C PHE A 136 16.16 -10.21 15.46
N SER A 137 17.03 -9.21 15.23
CA SER A 137 17.11 -7.98 15.99
C SER A 137 16.97 -6.78 15.07
N PHE A 138 16.18 -5.80 15.49
CA PHE A 138 15.91 -4.56 14.77
C PHE A 138 16.17 -3.36 15.68
N GLY A 139 16.62 -2.24 15.06
CA GLY A 139 16.85 -0.99 15.79
C GLY A 139 17.87 -1.11 16.92
N GLY A 140 18.93 -1.92 16.74
CA GLY A 140 19.94 -2.10 17.77
C GLY A 140 19.44 -2.85 19.02
N GLY A 141 18.50 -3.80 18.86
CA GLY A 141 17.94 -4.59 19.96
C GLY A 141 16.62 -4.06 20.53
N LYS A 142 16.11 -2.93 20.05
CA LYS A 142 14.83 -2.37 20.52
C LYS A 142 13.62 -3.26 20.21
N LEU A 143 13.71 -4.02 19.12
CA LEU A 143 12.69 -4.98 18.71
C LEU A 143 13.36 -6.29 18.35
N LEU A 144 12.92 -7.38 18.98
CA LEU A 144 13.32 -8.74 18.64
C LEU A 144 12.17 -9.46 17.96
N ALA A 145 12.48 -10.43 17.10
CA ALA A 145 11.49 -11.27 16.45
C ALA A 145 11.97 -12.72 16.38
N GLU A 146 11.04 -13.66 16.57
CA GLU A 146 11.27 -15.09 16.36
C GLU A 146 10.28 -15.62 15.34
N VAL A 147 10.78 -16.38 14.36
CA VAL A 147 9.90 -17.05 13.37
C VAL A 147 9.24 -18.24 14.03
N VAL A 148 7.91 -18.23 14.11
CA VAL A 148 7.12 -19.32 14.71
C VAL A 148 6.52 -20.26 13.65
N GLU A 149 6.31 -19.76 12.42
CA GLU A 149 5.76 -20.57 11.32
C GLU A 149 6.28 -20.08 9.96
N VAL A 150 6.42 -21.02 9.03
CA VAL A 150 6.67 -20.75 7.60
C VAL A 150 5.45 -21.22 6.81
N LYS A 151 4.72 -20.28 6.21
CA LYS A 151 3.51 -20.57 5.44
C LYS A 151 3.82 -21.14 4.05
N PRO A 152 2.87 -21.87 3.42
CA PRO A 152 3.05 -22.43 2.08
C PRO A 152 3.30 -21.38 0.99
N ASP A 153 2.73 -20.18 1.12
CA ASP A 153 2.90 -19.05 0.21
C ASP A 153 4.25 -18.32 0.35
N GLY A 154 5.07 -18.76 1.31
CA GLY A 154 6.37 -18.19 1.58
C GLY A 154 6.37 -17.09 2.63
N ASN A 155 5.22 -16.65 3.13
CA ASN A 155 5.11 -15.74 4.26
C ASN A 155 5.60 -16.39 5.56
N ARG A 156 5.83 -15.59 6.58
CA ARG A 156 6.24 -16.03 7.92
C ARG A 156 5.26 -15.52 8.95
N ILE A 157 5.01 -16.32 9.97
CA ILE A 157 4.43 -15.83 11.21
C ILE A 157 5.59 -15.60 12.18
N VAL A 158 5.66 -14.41 12.76
CA VAL A 158 6.70 -14.03 13.69
C VAL A 158 6.11 -13.49 14.97
N GLN A 159 6.71 -13.89 16.10
CA GLN A 159 6.43 -13.32 17.40
C GLN A 159 7.46 -12.22 17.66
N PHE A 160 6.96 -10.98 17.88
CA PHE A 160 7.80 -9.88 18.30
C PHE A 160 7.87 -9.77 19.81
N SER A 161 9.01 -9.24 20.31
CA SER A 161 9.19 -8.83 21.69
C SER A 161 9.97 -7.51 21.76
N CYS A 162 9.51 -6.61 22.62
CA CYS A 162 10.13 -5.33 22.88
C CYS A 162 9.74 -4.83 24.27
N ASP A 163 10.54 -3.93 24.80
CA ASP A 163 10.19 -3.18 26.01
C ASP A 163 9.16 -2.09 25.66
N GLY A 164 8.09 -2.03 26.42
CA GLY A 164 7.04 -1.04 26.24
C GLY A 164 6.06 -1.33 25.08
N ASN A 165 5.56 -0.27 24.46
CA ASN A 165 4.54 -0.36 23.43
C ASN A 165 5.14 -0.68 22.06
N PHE A 166 4.65 -1.76 21.44
CA PHE A 166 5.11 -2.23 20.12
C PHE A 166 5.01 -1.17 19.02
N TYR A 167 3.88 -0.45 18.97
CA TYR A 167 3.66 0.56 17.92
C TYR A 167 4.58 1.78 18.09
N THR A 168 4.92 2.16 19.33
CA THR A 168 5.90 3.22 19.59
C THR A 168 7.28 2.83 19.07
N VAL A 169 7.71 1.59 19.33
CA VAL A 169 8.98 1.07 18.82
C VAL A 169 8.95 0.99 17.29
N LEU A 170 7.83 0.53 16.73
CA LEU A 170 7.65 0.45 15.28
C LEU A 170 7.73 1.83 14.61
N ASP A 171 7.14 2.86 15.20
CA ASP A 171 7.22 4.24 14.70
C ASP A 171 8.66 4.78 14.72
N GLU A 172 9.45 4.38 15.69
CA GLU A 172 10.85 4.82 15.83
C GLU A 172 11.77 4.17 14.79
N ILE A 173 11.69 2.85 14.62
CA ILE A 173 12.65 2.08 13.82
C ILE A 173 12.13 1.69 12.45
N GLY A 174 10.81 1.70 12.24
CA GLY A 174 10.16 1.29 11.00
C GLY A 174 10.20 2.36 9.93
N GLN A 175 10.13 1.90 8.69
CA GLN A 175 10.05 2.75 7.51
C GLN A 175 8.70 2.57 6.81
N MET A 176 8.22 3.65 6.17
CA MET A 176 7.02 3.59 5.36
C MET A 176 7.24 2.66 4.17
N PRO A 177 6.31 1.72 3.92
CA PRO A 177 6.44 0.72 2.86
C PRO A 177 6.13 1.32 1.48
N LEU A 178 6.96 2.25 1.01
CA LEU A 178 6.81 2.86 -0.31
C LEU A 178 6.90 1.80 -1.42
N PRO A 179 6.20 2.01 -2.54
CA PRO A 179 6.34 1.16 -3.73
C PRO A 179 7.81 1.10 -4.19
N PRO A 180 8.26 -0.04 -4.75
CA PRO A 180 9.68 -0.26 -5.06
C PRO A 180 10.26 0.68 -6.15
N TYR A 181 9.39 1.30 -6.95
CA TYR A 181 9.81 2.29 -7.95
C TYR A 181 10.07 3.70 -7.36
N ILE A 182 9.74 3.94 -6.09
CA ILE A 182 10.12 5.12 -5.34
C ILE A 182 11.40 4.81 -4.59
N THR A 183 12.51 5.34 -5.07
CA THR A 183 13.84 5.11 -4.51
C THR A 183 14.29 6.23 -3.58
N LYS A 184 13.69 7.43 -3.72
CA LYS A 184 14.00 8.56 -2.86
C LYS A 184 13.42 8.34 -1.46
N LYS A 185 14.24 8.61 -0.45
CA LYS A 185 13.82 8.53 0.96
C LYS A 185 12.69 9.51 1.24
N LEU A 186 11.65 9.06 1.91
CA LEU A 186 10.55 9.90 2.36
C LEU A 186 10.98 10.69 3.60
N GLU A 187 10.98 12.02 3.52
CA GLU A 187 11.35 12.91 4.64
C GLU A 187 10.21 13.08 5.63
N ASP A 188 8.99 13.22 5.12
CA ASP A 188 7.77 13.38 5.91
C ASP A 188 6.87 12.14 5.78
N LYS A 189 6.80 11.32 6.82
CA LYS A 189 5.95 10.11 6.86
C LYS A 189 4.47 10.44 6.63
N GLU A 190 3.98 11.60 7.10
CA GLU A 190 2.58 12.00 6.93
C GLU A 190 2.23 12.30 5.46
N ARG A 191 3.23 12.55 4.63
CA ARG A 191 3.00 12.73 3.18
C ARG A 191 2.51 11.44 2.50
N TYR A 192 2.79 10.27 3.08
CA TYR A 192 2.29 8.96 2.62
C TYR A 192 1.06 8.49 3.40
N GLN A 193 0.34 9.42 4.03
CA GLN A 193 -0.97 9.20 4.66
C GLN A 193 -2.03 10.06 3.98
N THR A 194 -3.28 9.57 3.95
CA THR A 194 -4.41 10.43 3.58
C THR A 194 -4.71 11.41 4.72
N VAL A 195 -5.24 12.58 4.39
CA VAL A 195 -5.59 13.60 5.40
C VAL A 195 -6.73 13.18 6.33
N TYR A 196 -7.44 12.11 5.98
CA TYR A 196 -8.56 11.55 6.71
C TYR A 196 -8.27 10.13 7.27
N SER A 197 -7.01 9.66 7.22
CA SER A 197 -6.65 8.34 7.75
C SER A 197 -6.85 8.24 9.26
N ARG A 198 -7.47 7.13 9.73
CA ARG A 198 -7.78 6.89 11.14
C ARG A 198 -7.42 5.49 11.58
N GLU A 199 -7.88 4.47 10.85
CA GLU A 199 -7.78 3.06 11.24
C GLU A 199 -6.38 2.50 10.96
N LEU A 200 -5.62 2.24 12.02
CA LEU A 200 -4.27 1.66 11.91
C LEU A 200 -4.32 0.21 11.41
N GLY A 201 -3.35 -0.18 10.58
CA GLY A 201 -3.17 -1.60 10.24
C GLY A 201 -2.95 -1.90 8.77
N SER A 202 -2.83 -0.90 7.91
CA SER A 202 -2.53 -1.13 6.49
C SER A 202 -1.03 -1.14 6.21
N ALA A 203 -0.59 -2.10 5.39
CA ALA A 203 0.76 -2.14 4.84
C ALA A 203 0.91 -1.31 3.56
N ALA A 204 -0.17 -0.75 3.00
CA ALA A 204 -0.15 0.04 1.78
C ALA A 204 -1.11 1.24 1.87
N ALA A 205 -0.66 2.40 1.37
CA ALA A 205 -1.51 3.58 1.32
C ALA A 205 -2.59 3.46 0.24
N PRO A 206 -3.81 3.98 0.48
CA PRO A 206 -4.80 4.21 -0.55
C PRO A 206 -4.35 5.39 -1.42
N THR A 207 -3.48 5.13 -2.40
CA THR A 207 -2.71 6.16 -3.12
C THR A 207 -3.58 7.20 -3.82
N ALA A 208 -4.78 6.83 -4.30
CA ALA A 208 -5.73 7.79 -4.86
C ALA A 208 -6.19 8.83 -3.81
N GLY A 209 -6.26 8.43 -2.53
CA GLY A 209 -6.63 9.30 -1.42
C GLY A 209 -5.56 10.31 -1.01
N LEU A 210 -4.30 10.10 -1.42
CA LEU A 210 -3.18 10.98 -1.07
C LEU A 210 -3.27 12.39 -1.68
N HIS A 211 -4.17 12.57 -2.66
CA HIS A 211 -4.36 13.84 -3.35
C HIS A 211 -5.36 14.77 -2.65
N PHE A 212 -6.14 14.27 -1.71
CA PHE A 212 -7.06 15.12 -0.95
C PHE A 212 -6.30 16.05 0.01
N THR A 213 -6.81 17.27 0.13
CA THR A 213 -6.43 18.27 1.14
C THR A 213 -7.46 18.29 2.27
N LYS A 214 -7.15 18.98 3.37
CA LYS A 214 -8.11 19.21 4.49
C LYS A 214 -9.19 20.18 4.08
#